data_fc612b796a680d9f057929bf606d988b
#
_entry.id   fc612b796a680d9f057929bf606d988b
#
_cell.length_a   1.000
_cell.length_b   1.000
_cell.length_c   1.000
_cell.angle_alpha   90.00
_cell.angle_beta   90.00
_cell.angle_gamma   90.00
#
_symmetry.space_group_name_H-M   'P 1'
#
loop_
_entity.id
_entity.type
_entity.pdbx_description
1 polymer ?
#
loop_
_entity_poly.entity_id
_entity_poly.type
_entity_poly.pdbx_seq_one_letter_code
_entity_poly.pdbx_strand_id
1 'polypeptide(L)'
;AIAGKAPGSTTEGTGSYTTQSSSSSTRLNLTPRETPQSLTVMTRQRLDDQRLTNLSDTLDATPGIIVLRDGLGSESDSYFSRGFQIQNFEIDGVPTVARMDNYTQSMAMYDRVEVVRGATGLISGMGNPSATINLIRKRPTAEARASVTAEAGNWDRYGSGLDVSGPLTETGNVRVRLVADHN
;
A
#
# COMPACT_ATOMS: atom_id res chain seq x y z
N ALA A 1 -18.32 2.79 -14.02
CA ALA A 1 -18.70 3.32 -12.72
C ALA A 1 -17.59 2.92 -11.75
N ILE A 2 -16.77 3.87 -11.29
CA ILE A 2 -15.82 3.65 -10.22
C ILE A 2 -16.67 3.49 -8.96
N ALA A 3 -16.80 2.25 -8.48
CA ALA A 3 -17.50 1.98 -7.24
C ALA A 3 -16.82 2.81 -6.13
N GLY A 4 -17.52 3.80 -5.63
CA GLY A 4 -17.06 4.62 -4.53
C GLY A 4 -16.78 3.71 -3.34
N LYS A 5 -15.53 3.70 -2.86
CA LYS A 5 -15.16 2.96 -1.68
C LYS A 5 -15.96 3.49 -0.49
N ALA A 6 -16.48 2.59 0.35
CA ALA A 6 -17.28 2.97 1.51
C ALA A 6 -16.54 3.98 2.41
N PRO A 7 -17.25 4.91 3.04
CA PRO A 7 -16.70 5.78 4.06
C PRO A 7 -16.02 4.94 5.16
N GLY A 8 -14.83 5.34 5.61
CA GLY A 8 -14.07 4.62 6.66
C GLY A 8 -13.03 3.62 6.16
N SER A 9 -12.83 3.49 4.84
CA SER A 9 -11.79 2.61 4.30
C SER A 9 -10.39 3.23 4.24
N THR A 10 -10.26 4.54 4.44
CA THR A 10 -8.97 5.25 4.51
C THR A 10 -8.36 5.08 5.90
N THR A 11 -7.06 4.81 5.97
CA THR A 11 -6.33 4.69 7.23
C THR A 11 -5.52 5.93 7.57
N GLU A 12 -5.26 6.79 6.59
CA GLU A 12 -4.57 8.05 6.78
C GLU A 12 -5.31 8.98 7.76
N GLY A 13 -4.57 9.51 8.74
CA GLY A 13 -5.11 10.42 9.75
C GLY A 13 -5.97 9.77 10.83
N THR A 14 -6.11 8.44 10.83
CA THR A 14 -6.89 7.72 11.86
C THR A 14 -6.08 7.45 13.13
N GLY A 15 -4.75 7.53 13.08
CA GLY A 15 -3.87 7.12 14.17
C GLY A 15 -3.94 5.61 14.50
N SER A 16 -4.54 4.80 13.63
CA SER A 16 -4.83 3.40 13.90
C SER A 16 -3.88 2.46 13.16
N TYR A 17 -3.52 1.37 13.81
CA TYR A 17 -2.79 0.25 13.21
C TYR A 17 -3.72 -0.79 12.58
N THR A 18 -5.03 -0.56 12.62
CA THR A 18 -6.04 -1.45 12.03
C THR A 18 -6.94 -0.69 11.07
N THR A 19 -7.50 -1.39 10.09
CA THR A 19 -8.53 -0.85 9.20
C THR A 19 -9.91 -1.30 9.63
N GLN A 20 -10.92 -0.48 9.37
CA GLN A 20 -12.31 -0.83 9.64
C GLN A 20 -12.86 -1.80 8.58
N SER A 21 -12.39 -1.68 7.34
CA SER A 21 -12.83 -2.54 6.23
C SER A 21 -11.76 -2.69 5.17
N SER A 22 -11.83 -3.80 4.44
CA SER A 22 -11.02 -4.09 3.27
C SER A 22 -11.85 -4.78 2.20
N SER A 23 -11.56 -4.52 0.94
CA SER A 23 -12.15 -5.20 -0.22
C SER A 23 -11.16 -6.11 -0.97
N SER A 24 -9.93 -6.22 -0.49
CA SER A 24 -8.87 -6.94 -1.20
C SER A 24 -9.08 -8.44 -1.24
N SER A 25 -9.75 -9.02 -0.24
CA SER A 25 -9.99 -10.46 -0.17
C SER A 25 -11.18 -10.93 -1.00
N THR A 26 -12.29 -10.19 -1.01
CA THR A 26 -13.56 -10.64 -1.59
C THR A 26 -14.17 -9.64 -2.56
N ARG A 27 -13.53 -8.49 -2.78
CA ARG A 27 -14.07 -7.29 -3.47
C ARG A 27 -15.31 -6.70 -2.79
N LEU A 28 -15.74 -7.24 -1.66
CA LEU A 28 -16.75 -6.68 -0.78
C LEU A 28 -16.05 -5.93 0.36
N ASN A 29 -16.62 -4.82 0.80
CA ASN A 29 -16.09 -4.08 1.96
C ASN A 29 -16.44 -4.83 3.25
N LEU A 30 -15.57 -5.74 3.64
CA LEU A 30 -15.71 -6.55 4.85
C LEU A 30 -14.77 -6.05 5.95
N THR A 31 -15.18 -6.22 7.19
CA THR A 31 -14.25 -6.06 8.32
C THR A 31 -13.19 -7.17 8.29
N PRO A 32 -12.01 -6.97 8.89
CA PRO A 32 -10.99 -8.02 8.96
C PRO A 32 -11.51 -9.33 9.61
N ARG A 33 -12.50 -9.24 10.50
CA ARG A 33 -13.13 -10.39 11.16
C ARG A 33 -14.09 -11.15 10.27
N GLU A 34 -14.75 -10.47 9.35
CA GLU A 34 -15.68 -11.07 8.37
C GLU A 34 -14.96 -11.58 7.14
N THR A 35 -13.68 -11.25 6.99
CA THR A 35 -12.87 -11.69 5.86
C THR A 35 -12.48 -13.15 6.02
N PRO A 36 -12.89 -14.05 5.09
CA PRO A 36 -12.64 -15.48 5.22
C PRO A 36 -11.17 -15.89 5.01
N GLN A 37 -10.32 -14.96 4.59
CA GLN A 37 -8.91 -15.17 4.32
C GLN A 37 -8.03 -14.42 5.34
N SER A 38 -6.78 -14.88 5.48
CA SER A 38 -5.81 -14.21 6.33
C SER A 38 -5.39 -12.89 5.69
N LEU A 39 -5.93 -11.79 6.23
CA LEU A 39 -5.64 -10.42 5.82
C LEU A 39 -4.71 -9.74 6.83
N THR A 40 -3.64 -9.16 6.35
CA THR A 40 -2.78 -8.23 7.12
C THR A 40 -2.84 -6.87 6.45
N VAL A 41 -3.02 -5.83 7.26
CA VAL A 41 -3.04 -4.44 6.78
C VAL A 41 -1.91 -3.66 7.45
N MET A 42 -1.05 -3.07 6.62
CA MET A 42 -0.04 -2.11 7.03
C MET A 42 -0.62 -0.72 6.79
N THR A 43 -1.15 -0.11 7.85
CA THR A 43 -1.83 1.18 7.78
C THR A 43 -0.86 2.34 7.58
N ARG A 44 -1.37 3.51 7.15
CA ARG A 44 -0.53 4.71 7.00
C ARG A 44 0.21 5.07 8.27
N GLN A 45 -0.49 5.03 9.42
CA GLN A 45 0.13 5.30 10.71
C GLN A 45 1.32 4.37 11.00
N ARG A 46 1.16 3.07 10.73
CA ARG A 46 2.24 2.10 10.93
C ARG A 46 3.41 2.32 9.97
N LEU A 47 3.13 2.66 8.71
CA LEU A 47 4.16 2.98 7.73
C LEU A 47 4.99 4.21 8.18
N ASP A 48 4.32 5.23 8.69
CA ASP A 48 4.96 6.46 9.15
C ASP A 48 5.78 6.25 10.43
N ASP A 49 5.20 5.59 11.43
CA ASP A 49 5.86 5.34 12.73
C ASP A 49 7.11 4.46 12.61
N GLN A 50 7.07 3.49 11.72
CA GLN A 50 8.19 2.57 11.46
C GLN A 50 9.12 3.06 10.33
N ARG A 51 8.84 4.23 9.73
CA ARG A 51 9.58 4.80 8.60
C ARG A 51 9.75 3.83 7.43
N LEU A 52 8.68 3.12 7.10
CA LEU A 52 8.66 2.18 5.98
C LEU A 52 8.43 2.96 4.68
N THR A 53 9.52 3.45 4.10
CA THR A 53 9.47 4.38 2.95
C THR A 53 9.39 3.68 1.61
N ASN A 54 9.71 2.39 1.56
CA ASN A 54 9.65 1.59 0.33
C ASN A 54 8.86 0.28 0.54
N LEU A 55 8.54 -0.38 -0.57
CA LEU A 55 7.74 -1.60 -0.55
C LEU A 55 8.47 -2.76 0.14
N SER A 56 9.77 -2.93 -0.14
CA SER A 56 10.55 -4.04 0.42
C SER A 56 10.62 -3.98 1.94
N ASP A 57 10.88 -2.79 2.50
CA ASP A 57 10.90 -2.61 3.97
C ASP A 57 9.50 -2.84 4.56
N THR A 58 8.44 -2.40 3.86
CA THR A 58 7.06 -2.61 4.29
C THR A 58 6.71 -4.10 4.33
N LEU A 59 7.11 -4.86 3.33
CA LEU A 59 6.84 -6.29 3.26
C LEU A 59 7.71 -7.08 4.25
N ASP A 60 8.95 -6.66 4.49
CA ASP A 60 9.83 -7.25 5.49
C ASP A 60 9.28 -7.08 6.91
N ALA A 61 8.65 -5.92 7.19
CA ALA A 61 7.94 -5.66 8.43
C ALA A 61 6.57 -6.37 8.53
N THR A 62 6.12 -7.04 7.46
CA THR A 62 4.81 -7.71 7.42
C THR A 62 4.94 -9.16 7.89
N PRO A 63 4.22 -9.59 8.94
CA PRO A 63 4.28 -10.96 9.43
C PRO A 63 3.98 -12.00 8.34
N GLY A 64 4.82 -13.03 8.23
CA GLY A 64 4.65 -14.14 7.29
C GLY A 64 5.05 -13.85 5.84
N ILE A 65 5.73 -12.75 5.61
CA ILE A 65 6.44 -12.44 4.36
C ILE A 65 7.95 -12.57 4.62
N ILE A 66 8.66 -13.12 3.64
CA ILE A 66 10.12 -13.18 3.60
C ILE A 66 10.56 -12.37 2.38
N VAL A 67 11.46 -11.44 2.59
CA VAL A 67 12.06 -10.63 1.53
C VAL A 67 13.47 -11.12 1.29
N LEU A 68 13.75 -11.57 0.07
CA LEU A 68 15.09 -11.86 -0.38
C LEU A 68 15.58 -10.67 -1.21
N ARG A 69 16.57 -9.98 -0.67
CA ARG A 69 17.22 -8.85 -1.33
C ARG A 69 18.42 -9.35 -2.12
N ASP A 70 18.42 -9.17 -3.42
CA ASP A 70 19.46 -9.65 -4.32
C ASP A 70 20.74 -8.79 -4.33
N GLY A 71 21.05 -8.14 -3.21
CA GLY A 71 22.30 -7.42 -2.98
C GLY A 71 22.35 -6.00 -3.54
N LEU A 72 23.53 -5.39 -3.41
CA LEU A 72 23.79 -4.03 -3.89
C LEU A 72 23.76 -4.00 -5.43
N GLY A 73 22.79 -3.32 -6.00
CA GLY A 73 22.67 -3.13 -7.44
C GLY A 73 21.70 -4.11 -8.14
N SER A 74 21.07 -5.02 -7.41
CA SER A 74 19.94 -5.76 -7.96
C SER A 74 18.69 -4.90 -7.95
N GLU A 75 18.04 -4.81 -9.09
CA GLU A 75 16.80 -4.04 -9.26
C GLU A 75 15.57 -4.83 -8.83
N SER A 76 15.73 -6.07 -8.35
CA SER A 76 14.61 -6.97 -8.07
C SER A 76 14.74 -7.70 -6.75
N ASP A 77 13.99 -7.24 -5.75
CA ASP A 77 13.75 -8.03 -4.55
C ASP A 77 12.72 -9.13 -4.83
N SER A 78 12.90 -10.28 -4.20
CA SER A 78 11.97 -11.40 -4.29
C SER A 78 11.21 -11.56 -2.98
N TYR A 79 9.88 -11.69 -3.08
CA TYR A 79 8.99 -11.79 -1.94
C TYR A 79 8.37 -13.18 -1.86
N PHE A 80 8.34 -13.77 -0.67
CA PHE A 80 7.83 -15.11 -0.44
C PHE A 80 6.82 -15.15 0.71
N SER A 81 5.82 -15.97 0.57
CA SER A 81 4.87 -16.31 1.63
C SER A 81 4.61 -17.81 1.62
N ARG A 82 4.73 -18.46 2.78
CA ARG A 82 4.52 -19.91 2.94
C ARG A 82 5.39 -20.76 2.01
N GLY A 83 6.60 -20.29 1.65
CA GLY A 83 7.52 -20.99 0.74
C GLY A 83 7.25 -20.77 -0.76
N PHE A 84 6.23 -20.00 -1.13
CA PHE A 84 5.91 -19.68 -2.51
C PHE A 84 6.22 -18.22 -2.81
N GLN A 85 6.79 -17.97 -3.99
CA GLN A 85 7.07 -16.61 -4.44
C GLN A 85 5.76 -15.85 -4.69
N ILE A 86 5.68 -14.61 -4.21
CA ILE A 86 4.57 -13.72 -4.44
C ILE A 86 4.71 -13.09 -5.82
N GLN A 87 3.71 -13.29 -6.67
CA GLN A 87 3.67 -12.77 -8.03
C GLN A 87 2.45 -11.88 -8.27
N ASN A 88 1.50 -11.89 -7.35
CA ASN A 88 0.24 -11.16 -7.49
C ASN A 88 0.34 -9.83 -6.77
N PHE A 89 0.47 -8.76 -7.55
CA PHE A 89 0.43 -7.38 -7.06
C PHE A 89 -0.76 -6.67 -7.67
N GLU A 90 -1.41 -5.86 -6.85
CA GLU A 90 -2.57 -5.05 -7.26
C GLU A 90 -2.37 -3.59 -6.81
N ILE A 91 -2.91 -2.66 -7.58
CA ILE A 91 -3.07 -1.26 -7.18
C ILE A 91 -4.56 -0.96 -7.17
N ASP A 92 -5.08 -0.57 -6.00
CA ASP A 92 -6.52 -0.33 -5.78
C ASP A 92 -7.41 -1.51 -6.22
N GLY A 93 -6.91 -2.74 -6.08
CA GLY A 93 -7.61 -3.97 -6.48
C GLY A 93 -7.55 -4.29 -7.97
N VAL A 94 -6.72 -3.58 -8.73
CA VAL A 94 -6.46 -3.86 -10.15
C VAL A 94 -5.13 -4.58 -10.27
N PRO A 95 -5.09 -5.81 -10.82
CA PRO A 95 -3.84 -6.53 -11.02
C PRO A 95 -2.86 -5.73 -11.88
N THR A 96 -1.61 -5.71 -11.47
CA THR A 96 -0.54 -5.09 -12.24
C THR A 96 0.18 -6.14 -13.06
N VAL A 97 0.48 -5.82 -14.33
CA VAL A 97 1.31 -6.67 -15.21
C VAL A 97 2.80 -6.37 -15.06
N ALA A 98 3.14 -5.25 -14.42
CA ALA A 98 4.54 -4.91 -14.16
C ALA A 98 5.03 -5.68 -12.95
N ARG A 99 6.24 -6.23 -13.07
CA ARG A 99 6.98 -6.73 -11.91
C ARG A 99 7.24 -5.55 -10.98
N MET A 100 6.55 -5.52 -9.86
CA MET A 100 6.75 -4.48 -8.85
C MET A 100 8.02 -4.74 -8.03
N ASP A 101 8.67 -5.87 -8.27
CA ASP A 101 9.96 -6.27 -7.73
C ASP A 101 11.15 -5.49 -8.35
N ASN A 102 10.94 -4.88 -9.51
CA ASN A 102 12.01 -4.16 -10.22
C ASN A 102 12.18 -2.70 -9.78
N TYR A 103 11.35 -2.21 -8.86
CA TYR A 103 11.44 -0.83 -8.40
C TYR A 103 11.23 -0.76 -6.90
N THR A 104 12.12 -0.08 -6.21
CA THR A 104 11.90 0.40 -4.86
C THR A 104 10.75 1.39 -4.89
N GLN A 105 9.52 0.89 -4.87
CA GLN A 105 8.36 1.78 -4.89
C GLN A 105 8.26 2.54 -3.59
N SER A 106 8.27 3.86 -3.71
CA SER A 106 7.99 4.73 -2.60
C SER A 106 6.59 4.50 -2.03
N MET A 107 6.49 4.44 -0.71
CA MET A 107 5.23 4.33 0.00
C MET A 107 4.53 5.69 0.18
N ALA A 108 5.11 6.80 -0.29
CA ALA A 108 4.58 8.15 -0.09
C ALA A 108 3.16 8.33 -0.66
N MET A 109 2.88 7.72 -1.81
CA MET A 109 1.57 7.82 -2.50
C MET A 109 0.50 6.86 -1.97
N TYR A 110 0.86 5.90 -1.10
CA TYR A 110 -0.07 4.87 -0.64
C TYR A 110 -0.61 5.15 0.76
N ASP A 111 -1.90 4.92 0.95
CA ASP A 111 -2.60 4.97 2.24
C ASP A 111 -2.25 3.75 3.09
N ARG A 112 -2.18 2.58 2.46
CA ARG A 112 -1.88 1.33 3.14
C ARG A 112 -1.48 0.24 2.16
N VAL A 113 -0.91 -0.83 2.71
CA VAL A 113 -0.65 -2.08 2.00
C VAL A 113 -1.48 -3.18 2.63
N GLU A 114 -2.23 -3.91 1.82
CA GLU A 114 -3.05 -5.04 2.23
C GLU A 114 -2.45 -6.33 1.68
N VAL A 115 -2.19 -7.29 2.55
CA VAL A 115 -1.62 -8.60 2.20
C VAL A 115 -2.66 -9.68 2.49
N VAL A 116 -3.20 -10.26 1.43
CA VAL A 116 -4.14 -11.39 1.49
C VAL A 116 -3.37 -12.67 1.25
N ARG A 117 -3.34 -13.56 2.24
CA ARG A 117 -2.60 -14.84 2.15
C ARG A 117 -3.52 -15.99 1.81
N GLY A 118 -3.02 -16.92 1.00
CA GLY A 118 -3.70 -18.13 0.60
C GLY A 118 -4.17 -18.09 -0.84
N ALA A 119 -4.95 -19.09 -1.25
CA ALA A 119 -5.45 -19.21 -2.60
C ALA A 119 -6.45 -18.09 -2.92
N THR A 120 -6.01 -17.12 -3.69
CA THR A 120 -6.85 -16.00 -4.16
C THR A 120 -7.55 -16.33 -5.49
N GLY A 121 -7.53 -17.59 -5.90
CA GLY A 121 -8.01 -18.07 -7.20
C GLY A 121 -9.48 -17.75 -7.52
N LEU A 122 -10.31 -17.54 -6.50
CA LEU A 122 -11.70 -17.11 -6.68
C LEU A 122 -11.82 -15.68 -7.22
N ILE A 123 -10.78 -14.85 -7.07
CA ILE A 123 -10.81 -13.42 -7.43
C ILE A 123 -9.87 -13.11 -8.58
N SER A 124 -8.69 -13.73 -8.61
CA SER A 124 -7.64 -13.44 -9.59
C SER A 124 -7.54 -14.46 -10.74
N GLY A 125 -8.33 -15.52 -10.70
CA GLY A 125 -8.38 -16.56 -11.76
C GLY A 125 -7.13 -17.46 -11.82
N MET A 126 -5.99 -17.03 -11.35
CA MET A 126 -4.75 -17.80 -11.26
C MET A 126 -4.37 -17.94 -9.78
N GLY A 127 -4.69 -19.08 -9.19
CA GLY A 127 -4.45 -19.37 -7.78
C GLY A 127 -2.97 -19.62 -7.49
N ASN A 128 -2.23 -18.56 -7.17
CA ASN A 128 -0.95 -18.73 -6.51
C ASN A 128 -1.21 -18.90 -5.01
N PRO A 129 -0.74 -19.97 -4.37
CA PRO A 129 -0.99 -20.24 -2.94
C PRO A 129 -0.20 -19.31 -1.99
N SER A 130 0.62 -18.40 -2.50
CA SER A 130 1.46 -17.51 -1.71
C SER A 130 0.65 -16.40 -1.01
N ALA A 131 0.52 -15.28 -1.67
CA ALA A 131 -0.24 -14.11 -1.24
C ALA A 131 -0.55 -13.19 -2.42
N THR A 132 -1.50 -12.28 -2.23
CA THR A 132 -1.72 -11.10 -3.07
C THR A 132 -1.40 -9.85 -2.25
N ILE A 133 -0.62 -8.95 -2.83
CA ILE A 133 -0.26 -7.66 -2.25
C ILE A 133 -1.04 -6.59 -2.97
N ASN A 134 -1.90 -5.86 -2.26
CA ASN A 134 -2.68 -4.76 -2.81
C ASN A 134 -2.25 -3.44 -2.20
N LEU A 135 -1.74 -2.56 -3.04
CA LEU A 135 -1.31 -1.21 -2.71
C LEU A 135 -2.49 -0.25 -2.88
N ILE A 136 -2.95 0.35 -1.80
CA ILE A 136 -4.09 1.27 -1.80
C ILE A 136 -3.58 2.70 -1.79
N ARG A 137 -3.88 3.46 -2.84
CA ARG A 137 -3.44 4.85 -2.98
C ARG A 137 -4.19 5.78 -2.02
N LYS A 138 -3.48 6.79 -1.56
CA LYS A 138 -4.05 7.92 -0.83
C LYS A 138 -5.12 8.61 -1.68
N ARG A 139 -6.18 9.10 -1.04
CA ARG A 139 -7.28 9.81 -1.71
C ARG A 139 -7.18 11.30 -1.49
N PRO A 140 -7.71 12.11 -2.42
CA PRO A 140 -7.90 13.53 -2.20
C PRO A 140 -8.77 13.78 -0.96
N THR A 141 -8.34 14.74 -0.14
CA THR A 141 -9.02 15.11 1.11
C THR A 141 -10.13 16.12 0.89
N ALA A 142 -11.10 16.15 1.79
CA ALA A 142 -12.18 17.14 1.74
C ALA A 142 -11.70 18.55 2.16
N GLU A 143 -10.69 18.59 3.02
CA GLU A 143 -10.06 19.81 3.50
C GLU A 143 -8.70 19.99 2.83
N ALA A 144 -8.29 21.24 2.63
CA ALA A 144 -6.97 21.54 2.12
C ALA A 144 -5.90 21.10 3.14
N ARG A 145 -4.95 20.28 2.67
CA ARG A 145 -3.81 19.78 3.45
C ARG A 145 -2.56 19.89 2.62
N ALA A 146 -1.47 20.27 3.27
CA ALA A 146 -0.15 20.25 2.68
C ALA A 146 0.83 19.73 3.72
N SER A 147 1.72 18.83 3.30
CA SER A 147 2.84 18.36 4.10
C SER A 147 4.11 18.36 3.28
N VAL A 148 5.18 18.76 3.92
CA VAL A 148 6.54 18.71 3.36
C VAL A 148 7.36 17.86 4.31
N THR A 149 8.07 16.89 3.77
CA THR A 149 9.00 16.04 4.50
C THR A 149 10.40 16.28 3.97
N ALA A 150 11.38 16.29 4.86
CA ALA A 150 12.80 16.33 4.50
C ALA A 150 13.50 15.29 5.37
N GLU A 151 14.32 14.48 4.74
CA GLU A 151 15.08 13.43 5.40
C GLU A 151 16.57 13.62 5.10
N ALA A 152 17.40 13.41 6.11
CA ALA A 152 18.84 13.36 5.97
C ALA A 152 19.33 12.14 6.77
N GLY A 153 20.23 11.38 6.19
CA GLY A 153 20.77 10.17 6.80
C GLY A 153 22.27 10.03 6.55
N ASN A 154 22.84 8.98 7.11
CA ASN A 154 24.23 8.62 6.84
C ASN A 154 24.38 8.13 5.39
N TRP A 155 25.59 8.14 4.86
CA TRP A 155 25.93 7.68 3.52
C TRP A 155 25.30 8.53 2.41
N ASP A 156 25.33 9.87 2.58
CA ASP A 156 24.80 10.85 1.61
C ASP A 156 23.33 10.62 1.21
N ARG A 157 22.55 10.05 2.12
CA ARG A 157 21.11 9.84 1.91
C ARG A 157 20.35 11.13 2.24
N TYR A 158 19.74 11.71 1.22
CA TYR A 158 18.84 12.86 1.35
C TYR A 158 17.53 12.55 0.67
N GLY A 159 16.44 12.81 1.37
CA GLY A 159 15.08 12.63 0.84
C GLY A 159 14.24 13.88 1.01
N SER A 160 13.33 14.10 0.11
CA SER A 160 12.34 15.18 0.22
C SER A 160 11.00 14.72 -0.34
N GLY A 161 9.92 15.12 0.33
CA GLY A 161 8.56 14.79 -0.10
C GLY A 161 7.63 15.97 0.00
N LEU A 162 6.69 16.03 -0.94
CA LEU A 162 5.58 16.98 -0.97
C LEU A 162 4.28 16.22 -1.16
N ASP A 163 3.31 16.48 -0.31
CA ASP A 163 1.95 15.93 -0.43
C ASP A 163 0.94 17.06 -0.22
N VAL A 164 0.24 17.42 -1.29
CA VAL A 164 -0.76 18.49 -1.29
C VAL A 164 -2.09 17.92 -1.75
N SER A 165 -3.14 18.16 -0.98
CA SER A 165 -4.47 17.66 -1.26
C SER A 165 -5.54 18.66 -0.86
N GLY A 166 -6.64 18.68 -1.59
CA GLY A 166 -7.79 19.51 -1.25
C GLY A 166 -8.84 19.60 -2.34
N PRO A 167 -9.95 20.33 -2.03
CA PRO A 167 -10.98 20.61 -3.01
C PRO A 167 -10.52 21.66 -4.02
N LEU A 168 -10.88 21.48 -5.28
CA LEU A 168 -10.70 22.47 -6.36
C LEU A 168 -11.92 23.38 -6.53
N THR A 169 -13.08 22.95 -6.01
CA THR A 169 -14.34 23.68 -6.13
C THR A 169 -14.86 24.02 -4.74
N GLU A 170 -15.56 25.14 -4.62
CA GLU A 170 -16.21 25.55 -3.37
C GLU A 170 -17.21 24.51 -2.84
N THR A 171 -17.86 23.77 -3.73
CA THR A 171 -18.77 22.68 -3.38
C THR A 171 -18.07 21.40 -2.90
N GLY A 172 -16.74 21.32 -3.05
CA GLY A 172 -15.95 20.13 -2.67
C GLY A 172 -16.19 18.87 -3.53
N ASN A 173 -16.91 19.02 -4.66
CA ASN A 173 -17.23 17.89 -5.55
C ASN A 173 -16.00 17.43 -6.35
N VAL A 174 -15.09 18.34 -6.66
CA VAL A 174 -13.82 18.03 -7.34
C VAL A 174 -12.69 18.22 -6.34
N ARG A 175 -11.89 17.16 -6.17
CA ARG A 175 -10.75 17.14 -5.25
C ARG A 175 -9.53 16.63 -5.97
N VAL A 176 -8.37 17.16 -5.59
CA VAL A 176 -7.08 16.78 -6.17
C VAL A 176 -6.10 16.42 -5.05
N ARG A 177 -5.18 15.54 -5.38
CA ARG A 177 -4.00 15.26 -4.56
C ARG A 177 -2.78 15.13 -5.47
N LEU A 178 -1.70 15.78 -5.07
CA LEU A 178 -0.39 15.68 -5.69
C LEU A 178 0.57 15.15 -4.63
N VAL A 179 1.25 14.06 -4.95
CA VAL A 179 2.32 13.50 -4.13
C VAL A 179 3.57 13.43 -5.00
N ALA A 180 4.66 13.99 -4.50
CA ALA A 180 5.97 13.90 -5.12
C ALA A 180 6.99 13.61 -4.03
N ASP A 181 7.89 12.67 -4.26
CA ASP A 181 9.00 12.37 -3.38
C ASP A 181 10.27 12.07 -4.17
N HIS A 182 11.38 12.31 -3.51
CA HIS A 182 12.73 12.04 -4.00
C HIS A 182 13.53 11.44 -2.85
N ASN A 183 14.15 10.28 -3.10
CA ASN A 183 15.03 9.55 -2.18
C ASN A 183 16.38 9.31 -2.82
#